data_b8a331a046cbf27ed33f6fce41338404
#
_entry.id   b8a331a046cbf27ed33f6fce41338404
#
_cell.length_a   1.000
_cell.length_b   1.000
_cell.length_c   1.000
_cell.angle_alpha   90.00
_cell.angle_beta   90.00
_cell.angle_gamma   90.00
#
_symmetry.space_group_name_H-M   'P 1'
#
loop_
_entity.id
_entity.type
_entity.pdbx_description
1 polymer ?
#
loop_
_entity_poly.entity_id
_entity_poly.type
_entity_poly.pdbx_seq_one_letter_code
_entity_poly.pdbx_strand_id
1 'polypeptide(L)'
;LVHGAAHQIESCSKQTRHSPSNTDGTGITDESTLQVAIQASTMVTHQILEKLSISDLRGASTNAIVAHPKGIIQGVDQQHTGKIERVDERLLELLIGRDIIPVISPLGFDGEGKTFRVNSDAVALAVAKSLKAAKLIYITTQDGLVFNGQLIRQMAVNELDERLSSEESLFSPQSLSKAQHAAEACRWHVPRAHIINGCVAEGLLAEVFSNEGIGTLIYANKYQQIRPAKKRDISILLQMTRGSVANDELMKRTRAAIEKNI
;
A
#
# COMPACT_ATOMS: atom_id res chain seq x y z
N LEU A 1 9.52 3.16 1.13
CA LEU A 1 8.77 3.71 0.01
C LEU A 1 8.90 2.75 -1.17
N VAL A 2 7.79 2.38 -1.82
CA VAL A 2 7.77 1.57 -3.06
C VAL A 2 7.20 2.43 -4.17
N HIS A 3 7.78 2.38 -5.35
CA HIS A 3 7.26 3.10 -6.51
C HIS A 3 6.96 2.19 -7.69
N GLY A 4 6.02 2.60 -8.54
CA GLY A 4 5.82 2.06 -9.88
C GLY A 4 6.59 2.87 -10.93
N ALA A 5 6.55 2.42 -12.19
CA ALA A 5 7.16 3.12 -13.31
C ALA A 5 6.34 2.99 -14.61
N ALA A 6 5.07 2.61 -14.55
CA ALA A 6 4.23 2.33 -15.72
C ALA A 6 4.18 3.52 -16.69
N HIS A 7 3.92 4.73 -16.18
CA HIS A 7 3.86 5.94 -16.99
C HIS A 7 5.22 6.27 -17.66
N GLN A 8 6.33 6.11 -16.91
CA GLN A 8 7.67 6.36 -17.43
C GLN A 8 8.06 5.31 -18.46
N ILE A 9 7.65 4.05 -18.28
CA ILE A 9 7.84 3.00 -19.29
C ILE A 9 7.14 3.37 -20.59
N GLU A 10 5.90 3.82 -20.54
CA GLU A 10 5.18 4.29 -21.74
C GLU A 10 5.89 5.49 -22.40
N SER A 11 6.36 6.45 -21.61
CA SER A 11 7.07 7.62 -22.11
C SER A 11 8.40 7.25 -22.76
N CYS A 12 9.21 6.41 -22.12
CA CYS A 12 10.48 5.92 -22.68
C CYS A 12 10.26 5.09 -23.95
N SER A 13 9.22 4.26 -23.96
CA SER A 13 8.86 3.43 -25.12
C SER A 13 8.50 4.26 -26.34
N LYS A 14 7.78 5.37 -26.17
CA LYS A 14 7.48 6.31 -27.25
C LYS A 14 8.74 6.92 -27.83
N GLN A 15 9.71 7.28 -26.99
CA GLN A 15 10.99 7.86 -27.43
C GLN A 15 11.85 6.85 -28.19
N THR A 16 11.87 5.60 -27.78
CA THR A 16 12.64 4.53 -28.40
C THR A 16 11.90 3.85 -29.56
N ARG A 17 10.66 4.27 -29.88
CA ARG A 17 9.78 3.65 -30.87
C ARG A 17 9.56 2.15 -30.62
N HIS A 18 9.63 1.73 -29.38
CA HIS A 18 9.39 0.36 -28.95
C HIS A 18 8.02 0.27 -28.29
N SER A 19 7.24 -0.76 -28.62
CA SER A 19 5.97 -1.05 -27.93
C SER A 19 6.25 -2.05 -26.81
N PRO A 20 6.11 -1.66 -25.53
CA PRO A 20 6.37 -2.57 -24.43
C PRO A 20 5.33 -3.70 -24.42
N SER A 21 5.77 -4.92 -24.15
CA SER A 21 4.90 -6.08 -24.07
C SER A 21 3.87 -5.98 -22.95
N ASN A 22 4.22 -5.27 -21.87
CA ASN A 22 3.28 -4.82 -20.84
C ASN A 22 3.84 -3.63 -20.07
N THR A 23 3.01 -2.86 -19.35
CA THR A 23 3.42 -1.64 -18.63
C THR A 23 3.38 -1.76 -17.11
N ASP A 24 2.68 -2.75 -16.55
CA ASP A 24 2.43 -2.90 -15.11
C ASP A 24 3.18 -4.05 -14.40
N GLY A 25 3.88 -4.89 -15.17
CA GLY A 25 4.65 -6.02 -14.65
C GLY A 25 3.80 -7.25 -14.32
N THR A 26 2.56 -7.34 -14.78
CA THR A 26 1.69 -8.51 -14.58
C THR A 26 1.77 -9.52 -15.72
N GLY A 27 1.95 -9.03 -16.97
CA GLY A 27 2.05 -9.84 -18.19
C GLY A 27 3.49 -10.19 -18.57
N ILE A 28 3.67 -10.69 -19.80
CA ILE A 28 4.98 -11.07 -20.36
C ILE A 28 5.90 -9.85 -20.39
N THR A 29 7.14 -10.03 -19.96
CA THR A 29 8.19 -9.02 -20.08
C THR A 29 9.29 -9.57 -20.98
N ASP A 30 9.35 -9.13 -22.23
CA ASP A 30 10.45 -9.44 -23.13
C ASP A 30 11.71 -8.66 -22.75
N GLU A 31 12.86 -9.03 -23.33
CA GLU A 31 14.16 -8.42 -23.03
C GLU A 31 14.12 -6.90 -23.25
N SER A 32 13.52 -6.43 -24.35
CA SER A 32 13.45 -5.01 -24.68
C SER A 32 12.56 -4.23 -23.70
N THR A 33 11.45 -4.81 -23.28
CA THR A 33 10.59 -4.24 -22.23
C THR A 33 11.30 -4.20 -20.87
N LEU A 34 12.10 -5.24 -20.54
CA LEU A 34 12.91 -5.24 -19.34
C LEU A 34 13.90 -4.09 -19.31
N GLN A 35 14.63 -3.86 -20.40
CA GLN A 35 15.60 -2.76 -20.51
C GLN A 35 14.93 -1.39 -20.33
N VAL A 36 13.79 -1.17 -20.97
CA VAL A 36 12.99 0.05 -20.78
C VAL A 36 12.50 0.18 -19.34
N ALA A 37 12.06 -0.91 -18.72
CA ALA A 37 11.60 -0.91 -17.33
C ALA A 37 12.72 -0.59 -16.34
N ILE A 38 13.95 -1.10 -16.57
CA ILE A 38 15.13 -0.77 -15.76
C ILE A 38 15.44 0.74 -15.88
N GLN A 39 15.49 1.26 -17.10
CA GLN A 39 15.76 2.69 -17.33
C GLN A 39 14.71 3.58 -16.67
N ALA A 40 13.42 3.30 -16.90
CA ALA A 40 12.31 4.05 -16.33
C ALA A 40 12.30 3.99 -14.81
N SER A 41 12.52 2.81 -14.22
CA SER A 41 12.57 2.64 -12.77
C SER A 41 13.74 3.38 -12.13
N THR A 42 14.92 3.37 -12.76
CA THR A 42 16.09 4.11 -12.30
C THR A 42 15.83 5.62 -12.31
N MET A 43 15.19 6.12 -13.35
CA MET A 43 14.81 7.53 -13.44
C MET A 43 13.84 7.94 -12.33
N VAL A 44 12.79 7.15 -12.07
CA VAL A 44 11.84 7.42 -10.99
C VAL A 44 12.53 7.36 -9.62
N THR A 45 13.36 6.35 -9.38
CA THR A 45 14.14 6.23 -8.14
C THR A 45 14.97 7.49 -7.91
N HIS A 46 15.68 7.97 -8.94
CA HIS A 46 16.51 9.17 -8.87
C HIS A 46 15.67 10.41 -8.52
N GLN A 47 14.54 10.62 -9.19
CA GLN A 47 13.61 11.72 -8.92
C GLN A 47 13.09 11.70 -7.49
N ILE A 48 12.81 10.50 -6.93
CA ILE A 48 12.39 10.36 -5.53
C ILE A 48 13.54 10.77 -4.59
N LEU A 49 14.76 10.30 -4.84
CA LEU A 49 15.93 10.65 -4.01
C LEU A 49 16.22 12.15 -4.04
N GLU A 50 16.08 12.82 -5.20
CA GLU A 50 16.19 14.28 -5.30
C GLU A 50 15.15 14.98 -4.41
N LYS A 51 13.87 14.53 -4.45
CA LYS A 51 12.81 15.13 -3.62
C LYS A 51 13.02 14.90 -2.13
N LEU A 52 13.50 13.72 -1.74
CA LEU A 52 13.87 13.47 -0.36
C LEU A 52 15.00 14.39 0.10
N SER A 53 16.04 14.58 -0.73
CA SER A 53 17.16 15.48 -0.43
C SER A 53 16.73 16.95 -0.26
N ILE A 54 15.79 17.43 -1.10
CA ILE A 54 15.24 18.79 -0.98
C ILE A 54 14.51 18.96 0.39
N SER A 55 13.94 17.87 0.91
CA SER A 55 13.22 17.86 2.20
C SER A 55 14.14 17.55 3.40
N ASP A 56 15.46 17.54 3.21
CA ASP A 56 16.46 17.15 4.23
C ASP A 56 16.24 15.72 4.77
N LEU A 57 15.72 14.84 3.92
CA LEU A 57 15.49 13.43 4.23
C LEU A 57 16.52 12.55 3.52
N ARG A 58 17.02 11.55 4.24
CA ARG A 58 17.96 10.57 3.67
C ARG A 58 17.17 9.43 3.00
N GLY A 59 17.49 9.16 1.75
CA GLY A 59 16.94 8.03 1.01
C GLY A 59 18.04 7.11 0.47
N ALA A 60 17.73 5.82 0.31
CA ALA A 60 18.62 4.86 -0.32
C ALA A 60 17.84 3.93 -1.26
N SER A 61 18.32 3.80 -2.50
CA SER A 61 17.86 2.73 -3.39
C SER A 61 18.36 1.38 -2.89
N THR A 62 17.53 0.34 -3.01
CA THR A 62 17.87 -0.99 -2.48
C THR A 62 17.58 -2.10 -3.48
N ASN A 63 18.29 -3.21 -3.35
CA ASN A 63 18.05 -4.49 -4.02
C ASN A 63 17.35 -5.50 -3.05
N ALA A 64 16.52 -5.01 -2.15
CA ALA A 64 15.90 -5.81 -1.10
C ALA A 64 14.88 -6.85 -1.63
N ILE A 65 14.49 -6.79 -2.90
CA ILE A 65 13.52 -7.73 -3.50
C ILE A 65 14.27 -8.86 -4.19
N VAL A 66 14.15 -10.06 -3.63
CA VAL A 66 14.61 -11.28 -4.26
C VAL A 66 13.45 -11.87 -5.07
N ALA A 67 13.68 -12.12 -6.36
CA ALA A 67 12.69 -12.65 -7.27
C ALA A 67 13.28 -13.76 -8.13
N HIS A 68 12.42 -14.62 -8.62
CA HIS A 68 12.75 -15.67 -9.59
C HIS A 68 11.82 -15.56 -10.81
N PRO A 69 12.12 -16.22 -11.94
CA PRO A 69 11.23 -16.23 -13.09
C PRO A 69 9.82 -16.68 -12.71
N LYS A 70 8.80 -15.97 -13.21
CA LYS A 70 7.40 -16.37 -13.02
C LYS A 70 7.08 -17.69 -13.76
N GLY A 71 7.90 -18.04 -14.76
CA GLY A 71 7.83 -19.29 -15.50
C GLY A 71 6.73 -19.31 -16.56
N ILE A 72 6.25 -20.51 -16.88
CA ILE A 72 5.22 -20.72 -17.90
C ILE A 72 3.85 -20.70 -17.23
N ILE A 73 2.97 -19.81 -17.68
CA ILE A 73 1.59 -19.69 -17.20
C ILE A 73 0.66 -19.96 -18.37
N GLN A 74 -0.24 -20.94 -18.24
CA GLN A 74 -1.18 -21.34 -19.28
C GLN A 74 -0.51 -21.59 -20.64
N GLY A 75 0.68 -22.22 -20.62
CA GLY A 75 1.45 -22.54 -21.82
C GLY A 75 2.25 -21.38 -22.42
N VAL A 76 2.26 -20.19 -21.77
CA VAL A 76 2.97 -19.00 -22.24
C VAL A 76 4.12 -18.67 -21.30
N ASP A 77 5.35 -18.61 -21.83
CA ASP A 77 6.54 -18.21 -21.08
C ASP A 77 6.47 -16.71 -20.72
N GLN A 78 6.59 -16.41 -19.42
CA GLN A 78 6.55 -15.05 -18.91
C GLN A 78 7.91 -14.33 -19.03
N GLN A 79 8.93 -15.00 -19.55
CA GLN A 79 10.28 -14.49 -19.80
C GLN A 79 10.88 -13.77 -18.57
N HIS A 80 11.09 -12.46 -18.63
CA HIS A 80 11.68 -11.64 -17.56
C HIS A 80 10.67 -11.13 -16.53
N THR A 81 9.43 -11.59 -16.56
CA THR A 81 8.48 -11.31 -15.49
C THR A 81 8.83 -12.14 -14.26
N GLY A 82 9.03 -11.48 -13.14
CA GLY A 82 9.41 -12.10 -11.89
C GLY A 82 8.24 -12.38 -10.96
N LYS A 83 8.45 -13.36 -10.10
CA LYS A 83 7.66 -13.63 -8.91
C LYS A 83 8.54 -13.35 -7.69
N ILE A 84 8.03 -12.56 -6.75
CA ILE A 84 8.74 -12.24 -5.52
C ILE A 84 8.87 -13.52 -4.69
N GLU A 85 10.09 -13.88 -4.32
CA GLU A 85 10.41 -14.99 -3.44
C GLU A 85 10.45 -14.53 -1.99
N ARG A 86 11.23 -13.48 -1.73
CA ARG A 86 11.39 -12.90 -0.39
C ARG A 86 11.81 -11.44 -0.46
N VAL A 87 11.63 -10.77 0.66
CA VAL A 87 12.14 -9.42 0.94
C VAL A 87 13.32 -9.52 1.90
N ASP A 88 14.39 -8.79 1.66
CA ASP A 88 15.48 -8.66 2.64
C ASP A 88 15.07 -7.70 3.76
N GLU A 89 14.38 -8.27 4.75
CA GLU A 89 13.86 -7.57 5.91
C GLU A 89 15.00 -6.91 6.72
N ARG A 90 16.11 -7.62 6.87
CA ARG A 90 17.25 -7.11 7.65
C ARG A 90 17.86 -5.85 7.05
N LEU A 91 17.99 -5.81 5.71
CA LEU A 91 18.45 -4.62 5.00
C LEU A 91 17.49 -3.45 5.22
N LEU A 92 16.19 -3.69 5.08
CA LEU A 92 15.19 -2.64 5.25
C LEU A 92 15.13 -2.12 6.68
N GLU A 93 15.15 -3.01 7.68
CA GLU A 93 15.18 -2.63 9.10
C GLU A 93 16.45 -1.85 9.47
N LEU A 94 17.62 -2.24 8.92
CA LEU A 94 18.87 -1.51 9.12
C LEU A 94 18.78 -0.07 8.62
N LEU A 95 18.23 0.14 7.42
CA LEU A 95 18.06 1.47 6.85
C LEU A 95 17.09 2.31 7.66
N ILE A 96 15.91 1.76 7.96
CA ILE A 96 14.87 2.43 8.75
C ILE A 96 15.39 2.78 10.15
N GLY A 97 16.10 1.86 10.80
CA GLY A 97 16.71 2.09 12.12
C GLY A 97 17.83 3.16 12.13
N ARG A 98 18.26 3.63 10.95
CA ARG A 98 19.20 4.74 10.77
C ARG A 98 18.56 6.00 10.20
N ASP A 99 17.24 6.09 10.24
CA ASP A 99 16.44 7.17 9.64
C ASP A 99 16.73 7.36 8.14
N ILE A 100 16.97 6.27 7.42
CA ILE A 100 17.15 6.26 5.97
C ILE A 100 15.89 5.63 5.36
N ILE A 101 15.25 6.33 4.43
CA ILE A 101 14.06 5.88 3.73
C ILE A 101 14.45 4.93 2.60
N PRO A 102 14.13 3.62 2.69
CA PRO A 102 14.38 2.70 1.58
C PRO A 102 13.49 3.08 0.39
N VAL A 103 14.07 3.25 -0.79
CA VAL A 103 13.37 3.47 -2.05
C VAL A 103 13.48 2.19 -2.88
N ILE A 104 12.33 1.53 -3.10
CA ILE A 104 12.23 0.19 -3.68
C ILE A 104 11.56 0.30 -5.04
N SER A 105 12.25 -0.14 -6.09
CA SER A 105 11.77 -0.18 -7.47
C SER A 105 10.97 -1.46 -7.76
N PRO A 106 10.17 -1.51 -8.85
CA PRO A 106 9.44 -2.70 -9.29
C PRO A 106 10.37 -3.69 -10.04
N LEU A 107 11.55 -3.93 -9.48
CA LEU A 107 12.56 -4.85 -9.98
C LEU A 107 12.97 -5.79 -8.85
N GLY A 108 13.18 -7.06 -9.21
CA GLY A 108 13.72 -8.06 -8.29
C GLY A 108 14.95 -8.72 -8.90
N PHE A 109 15.76 -9.34 -8.06
CA PHE A 109 17.02 -9.94 -8.45
C PHE A 109 17.07 -11.40 -7.98
N ASP A 110 17.65 -12.29 -8.77
CA ASP A 110 17.97 -13.65 -8.33
C ASP A 110 19.38 -13.75 -7.75
N GLY A 111 19.74 -14.94 -7.31
CA GLY A 111 21.08 -15.20 -6.80
C GLY A 111 22.18 -15.29 -7.88
N GLU A 112 21.79 -15.26 -9.17
CA GLU A 112 22.69 -15.35 -10.33
C GLU A 112 22.96 -13.98 -10.97
N GLY A 113 22.40 -12.90 -10.42
CA GLY A 113 22.57 -11.54 -10.93
C GLY A 113 21.61 -11.17 -12.05
N LYS A 114 20.57 -11.96 -12.30
CA LYS A 114 19.53 -11.60 -13.28
C LYS A 114 18.50 -10.68 -12.64
N THR A 115 18.02 -9.73 -13.44
CA THR A 115 16.96 -8.81 -13.07
C THR A 115 15.63 -9.27 -13.64
N PHE A 116 14.60 -9.22 -12.81
CA PHE A 116 13.22 -9.50 -13.19
C PHE A 116 12.34 -8.30 -12.91
N ARG A 117 11.39 -8.09 -13.80
CA ARG A 117 10.35 -7.11 -13.58
C ARG A 117 9.26 -7.70 -12.71
N VAL A 118 8.85 -6.97 -11.67
CA VAL A 118 7.78 -7.35 -10.76
C VAL A 118 6.71 -6.26 -10.70
N ASN A 119 5.47 -6.66 -10.37
CA ASN A 119 4.41 -5.69 -10.18
C ASN A 119 4.65 -4.87 -8.92
N SER A 120 4.54 -3.54 -8.99
CA SER A 120 4.81 -2.63 -7.87
C SER A 120 3.83 -2.80 -6.71
N ASP A 121 2.56 -3.12 -6.98
CA ASP A 121 1.56 -3.33 -5.94
C ASP A 121 1.88 -4.62 -5.17
N ALA A 122 2.36 -5.66 -5.86
CA ALA A 122 2.85 -6.89 -5.25
C ALA A 122 4.12 -6.66 -4.41
N VAL A 123 5.04 -5.80 -4.88
CA VAL A 123 6.23 -5.40 -4.08
C VAL A 123 5.80 -4.69 -2.81
N ALA A 124 4.88 -3.73 -2.91
CA ALA A 124 4.38 -3.00 -1.75
C ALA A 124 3.72 -3.93 -0.72
N LEU A 125 2.92 -4.88 -1.19
CA LEU A 125 2.33 -5.92 -0.36
C LEU A 125 3.40 -6.78 0.34
N ALA A 126 4.38 -7.29 -0.42
CA ALA A 126 5.45 -8.15 0.12
C ALA A 126 6.26 -7.43 1.21
N VAL A 127 6.63 -6.16 0.96
CA VAL A 127 7.33 -5.32 1.93
C VAL A 127 6.47 -5.05 3.16
N ALA A 128 5.19 -4.72 2.99
CA ALA A 128 4.27 -4.48 4.10
C ALA A 128 4.08 -5.73 4.99
N LYS A 129 4.01 -6.91 4.37
CA LYS A 129 3.93 -8.21 5.09
C LYS A 129 5.20 -8.49 5.86
N SER A 130 6.36 -8.36 5.22
CA SER A 130 7.67 -8.65 5.82
C SER A 130 7.95 -7.74 7.01
N LEU A 131 7.72 -6.44 6.88
CA LEU A 131 7.95 -5.45 7.93
C LEU A 131 6.80 -5.34 8.94
N LYS A 132 5.74 -6.15 8.82
CA LYS A 132 4.52 -6.09 9.66
C LYS A 132 3.99 -4.67 9.76
N ALA A 133 3.86 -4.01 8.61
CA ALA A 133 3.49 -2.61 8.54
C ALA A 133 2.14 -2.33 9.23
N ALA A 134 2.07 -1.25 9.98
CA ALA A 134 0.82 -0.81 10.62
C ALA A 134 -0.22 -0.32 9.60
N LYS A 135 0.24 0.15 8.45
CA LYS A 135 -0.59 0.63 7.33
C LYS A 135 0.11 0.37 6.01
N LEU A 136 -0.65 0.04 4.97
CA LEU A 136 -0.22 0.05 3.58
C LEU A 136 -0.99 1.14 2.84
N ILE A 137 -0.31 2.05 2.17
CA ILE A 137 -0.95 3.18 1.49
C ILE A 137 -0.58 3.12 0.00
N TYR A 138 -1.57 2.85 -0.84
CA TYR A 138 -1.45 2.95 -2.30
C TYR A 138 -1.81 4.37 -2.75
N ILE A 139 -0.85 5.03 -3.37
CA ILE A 139 -1.05 6.36 -3.97
C ILE A 139 -1.31 6.19 -5.45
N THR A 140 -2.42 6.73 -5.93
CA THR A 140 -2.88 6.63 -7.32
C THR A 140 -3.36 8.00 -7.82
N THR A 141 -3.80 8.08 -9.07
CA THR A 141 -4.46 9.26 -9.64
C THR A 141 -5.98 9.23 -9.50
N GLN A 142 -6.53 8.18 -8.90
CA GLN A 142 -7.96 8.03 -8.64
C GLN A 142 -8.27 8.32 -7.17
N ASP A 143 -9.48 8.80 -6.89
CA ASP A 143 -9.89 9.20 -5.53
C ASP A 143 -9.99 8.03 -4.54
N GLY A 144 -9.88 6.82 -5.01
CA GLY A 144 -10.01 5.58 -4.25
C GLY A 144 -10.73 4.51 -5.06
N LEU A 145 -11.38 3.56 -4.39
CA LEU A 145 -12.24 2.58 -5.04
C LEU A 145 -13.61 3.19 -5.33
N VAL A 146 -13.97 3.23 -6.60
CA VAL A 146 -15.28 3.73 -7.06
C VAL A 146 -16.12 2.53 -7.46
N PHE A 147 -17.34 2.48 -6.94
CA PHE A 147 -18.32 1.45 -7.24
C PHE A 147 -19.65 2.11 -7.61
N ASN A 148 -20.21 1.74 -8.77
CA ASN A 148 -21.42 2.37 -9.32
C ASN A 148 -21.38 3.91 -9.33
N GLY A 149 -20.20 4.49 -9.65
CA GLY A 149 -19.99 5.93 -9.67
C GLY A 149 -19.85 6.61 -8.29
N GLN A 150 -19.86 5.84 -7.21
CA GLN A 150 -19.69 6.36 -5.85
C GLN A 150 -18.37 5.91 -5.25
N LEU A 151 -17.64 6.86 -4.63
CA LEU A 151 -16.44 6.59 -3.90
C LEU A 151 -16.75 5.85 -2.60
N ILE A 152 -16.10 4.70 -2.41
CA ILE A 152 -16.19 3.92 -1.19
C ILE A 152 -15.19 4.48 -0.18
N ARG A 153 -15.67 5.09 0.90
CA ARG A 153 -14.81 5.68 1.94
C ARG A 153 -14.14 4.64 2.81
N GLN A 154 -14.86 3.58 3.16
CA GLN A 154 -14.34 2.49 3.98
C GLN A 154 -15.06 1.18 3.68
N MET A 155 -14.31 0.08 3.75
CA MET A 155 -14.84 -1.25 3.48
C MET A 155 -14.11 -2.30 4.31
N ALA A 156 -14.83 -3.27 4.85
CA ALA A 156 -14.23 -4.43 5.45
C ALA A 156 -13.65 -5.38 4.39
N VAL A 157 -12.56 -6.06 4.71
CA VAL A 157 -11.89 -6.98 3.76
C VAL A 157 -12.84 -8.06 3.24
N ASN A 158 -13.70 -8.60 4.09
CA ASN A 158 -14.67 -9.64 3.67
C ASN A 158 -15.67 -9.11 2.63
N GLU A 159 -16.17 -7.88 2.81
CA GLU A 159 -17.05 -7.23 1.84
C GLU A 159 -16.32 -6.96 0.50
N LEU A 160 -15.06 -6.56 0.58
CA LEU A 160 -14.23 -6.38 -0.61
C LEU A 160 -14.02 -7.70 -1.35
N ASP A 161 -13.75 -8.80 -0.63
CA ASP A 161 -13.58 -10.14 -1.22
C ASP A 161 -14.85 -10.63 -1.93
N GLU A 162 -16.01 -10.38 -1.35
CA GLU A 162 -17.31 -10.68 -1.99
C GLU A 162 -17.48 -9.91 -3.29
N ARG A 163 -17.17 -8.61 -3.30
CA ARG A 163 -17.25 -7.77 -4.49
C ARG A 163 -16.23 -8.15 -5.56
N LEU A 164 -14.99 -8.44 -5.16
CA LEU A 164 -13.95 -8.90 -6.09
C LEU A 164 -14.35 -10.23 -6.77
N SER A 165 -15.08 -11.09 -6.06
CA SER A 165 -15.52 -12.38 -6.60
C SER A 165 -16.75 -12.28 -7.51
N SER A 166 -17.68 -11.36 -7.24
CA SER A 166 -18.96 -11.23 -7.94
C SER A 166 -18.98 -10.15 -9.03
N GLU A 167 -18.14 -9.13 -8.89
CA GLU A 167 -18.25 -7.86 -9.63
C GLU A 167 -16.88 -7.36 -10.12
N GLU A 168 -15.91 -8.26 -10.35
CA GLU A 168 -14.55 -7.95 -10.80
C GLU A 168 -14.53 -7.02 -12.03
N SER A 169 -15.47 -7.22 -12.97
CA SER A 169 -15.58 -6.44 -14.20
C SER A 169 -15.93 -4.96 -14.01
N LEU A 170 -16.36 -4.56 -12.80
CA LEU A 170 -16.71 -3.17 -12.48
C LEU A 170 -15.49 -2.34 -12.02
N PHE A 171 -14.37 -3.00 -11.74
CA PHE A 171 -13.13 -2.33 -11.39
C PHE A 171 -12.29 -2.04 -12.64
N SER A 172 -11.67 -0.86 -12.69
CA SER A 172 -10.62 -0.64 -13.68
C SER A 172 -9.42 -1.57 -13.38
N PRO A 173 -8.63 -2.00 -14.38
CA PRO A 173 -7.49 -2.90 -14.13
C PRO A 173 -6.53 -2.38 -13.05
N GLN A 174 -6.30 -1.07 -13.00
CA GLN A 174 -5.44 -0.44 -12.00
C GLN A 174 -6.05 -0.46 -10.60
N SER A 175 -7.36 -0.21 -10.49
CA SER A 175 -8.09 -0.28 -9.22
C SER A 175 -8.20 -1.72 -8.73
N LEU A 176 -8.42 -2.66 -9.63
CA LEU A 176 -8.52 -4.09 -9.33
C LEU A 176 -7.23 -4.61 -8.70
N SER A 177 -6.07 -4.34 -9.31
CA SER A 177 -4.77 -4.73 -8.75
C SER A 177 -4.60 -4.22 -7.32
N LYS A 178 -4.85 -2.93 -7.07
CA LYS A 178 -4.72 -2.34 -5.74
C LYS A 178 -5.72 -2.90 -4.74
N ALA A 179 -6.97 -3.12 -5.17
CA ALA A 179 -8.01 -3.71 -4.31
C ALA A 179 -7.64 -5.14 -3.89
N GLN A 180 -7.18 -5.97 -4.83
CA GLN A 180 -6.75 -7.35 -4.57
C GLN A 180 -5.56 -7.38 -3.59
N HIS A 181 -4.52 -6.58 -3.83
CA HIS A 181 -3.34 -6.53 -2.96
C HIS A 181 -3.65 -5.90 -1.59
N ALA A 182 -4.55 -4.92 -1.53
CA ALA A 182 -5.01 -4.34 -0.27
C ALA A 182 -5.82 -5.36 0.57
N ALA A 183 -6.72 -6.12 -0.05
CA ALA A 183 -7.44 -7.20 0.60
C ALA A 183 -6.48 -8.27 1.12
N GLU A 184 -5.50 -8.67 0.30
CA GLU A 184 -4.48 -9.63 0.71
C GLU A 184 -3.63 -9.11 1.87
N ALA A 185 -3.22 -7.83 1.86
CA ALA A 185 -2.49 -7.23 2.97
C ALA A 185 -3.27 -7.35 4.29
N CYS A 186 -4.55 -7.02 4.27
CA CYS A 186 -5.41 -7.11 5.44
C CYS A 186 -5.57 -8.55 5.95
N ARG A 187 -5.65 -9.55 5.07
CA ARG A 187 -5.66 -10.98 5.45
C ARG A 187 -4.34 -11.44 6.08
N TRP A 188 -3.22 -10.85 5.68
CA TRP A 188 -1.88 -11.13 6.21
C TRP A 188 -1.44 -10.20 7.35
N HIS A 189 -2.40 -9.71 8.14
CA HIS A 189 -2.18 -8.96 9.37
C HIS A 189 -1.63 -7.54 9.21
N VAL A 190 -1.69 -6.92 8.02
CA VAL A 190 -1.60 -5.48 7.88
C VAL A 190 -2.97 -4.90 8.25
N PRO A 191 -3.11 -4.19 9.38
CA PRO A 191 -4.44 -3.86 9.93
C PRO A 191 -5.28 -2.99 9.00
N ARG A 192 -4.63 -2.15 8.19
CA ARG A 192 -5.25 -1.16 7.32
C ARG A 192 -4.52 -1.02 6.00
N ALA A 193 -5.28 -0.99 4.93
CA ALA A 193 -4.78 -0.59 3.62
C ALA A 193 -5.59 0.59 3.11
N HIS A 194 -4.91 1.59 2.56
CA HIS A 194 -5.52 2.82 2.04
C HIS A 194 -5.24 2.93 0.55
N ILE A 195 -6.21 3.42 -0.20
CA ILE A 195 -6.04 3.76 -1.62
C ILE A 195 -6.45 5.22 -1.76
N ILE A 196 -5.50 6.09 -2.12
CA ILE A 196 -5.70 7.54 -2.10
C ILE A 196 -5.27 8.20 -3.41
N ASN A 197 -5.84 9.37 -3.67
CA ASN A 197 -5.42 10.23 -4.77
C ASN A 197 -4.21 11.08 -4.37
N GLY A 198 -3.06 10.82 -4.98
CA GLY A 198 -1.84 11.58 -4.76
C GLY A 198 -1.81 12.98 -5.40
N CYS A 199 -2.78 13.30 -6.27
CA CYS A 199 -2.91 14.62 -6.87
C CYS A 199 -3.63 15.63 -5.94
N VAL A 200 -4.24 15.15 -4.84
CA VAL A 200 -4.88 16.02 -3.85
C VAL A 200 -3.80 16.62 -2.95
N ALA A 201 -3.76 17.95 -2.88
CA ALA A 201 -2.82 18.64 -2.00
C ALA A 201 -3.02 18.20 -0.54
N GLU A 202 -1.91 17.90 0.16
CA GLU A 202 -1.93 17.40 1.55
C GLU A 202 -2.73 16.11 1.76
N GLY A 203 -3.10 15.41 0.67
CA GLY A 203 -3.98 14.25 0.72
C GLY A 203 -3.44 13.13 1.61
N LEU A 204 -2.14 12.86 1.58
CA LEU A 204 -1.52 11.86 2.45
C LEU A 204 -1.64 12.25 3.94
N LEU A 205 -1.44 13.50 4.29
CA LEU A 205 -1.61 14.01 5.66
C LEU A 205 -3.07 13.89 6.10
N ALA A 206 -3.99 14.31 5.24
CA ALA A 206 -5.43 14.18 5.52
C ALA A 206 -5.83 12.72 5.75
N GLU A 207 -5.36 11.77 4.93
CA GLU A 207 -5.66 10.34 5.11
C GLU A 207 -5.07 9.74 6.39
N VAL A 208 -3.86 10.15 6.77
CA VAL A 208 -3.17 9.56 7.92
C VAL A 208 -3.66 10.13 9.25
N PHE A 209 -3.99 11.41 9.30
CA PHE A 209 -4.27 12.14 10.54
C PHE A 209 -5.74 12.54 10.73
N SER A 210 -6.60 12.47 9.70
CA SER A 210 -8.04 12.73 9.88
C SER A 210 -8.83 11.45 10.16
N ASN A 211 -9.99 11.62 10.77
CA ASN A 211 -10.90 10.50 11.04
C ASN A 211 -11.70 10.05 9.81
N GLU A 212 -11.90 10.94 8.84
CA GLU A 212 -12.75 10.67 7.67
C GLU A 212 -11.95 10.22 6.45
N GLY A 213 -10.64 10.55 6.37
CA GLY A 213 -9.81 10.25 5.22
C GLY A 213 -10.29 10.89 3.91
N ILE A 214 -9.49 10.81 2.86
CA ILE A 214 -9.85 11.32 1.53
C ILE A 214 -10.10 10.21 0.51
N GLY A 215 -9.55 9.03 0.76
CA GLY A 215 -9.57 7.88 -0.12
C GLY A 215 -10.50 6.75 0.33
N THR A 216 -10.08 5.53 0.03
CA THR A 216 -10.72 4.30 0.49
C THR A 216 -9.86 3.63 1.55
N LEU A 217 -10.42 3.40 2.73
CA LEU A 217 -9.84 2.58 3.79
C LEU A 217 -10.38 1.15 3.70
N ILE A 218 -9.47 0.17 3.59
CA ILE A 218 -9.77 -1.26 3.71
C ILE A 218 -9.20 -1.74 5.04
N TYR A 219 -10.00 -2.50 5.82
CA TYR A 219 -9.61 -2.94 7.17
C TYR A 219 -9.95 -4.42 7.41
N ALA A 220 -9.06 -5.12 8.13
CA ALA A 220 -9.21 -6.54 8.45
C ALA A 220 -10.28 -6.82 9.51
N ASN A 221 -10.33 -5.97 10.53
CA ASN A 221 -11.28 -6.08 11.63
C ASN A 221 -12.10 -4.81 11.70
N LYS A 222 -13.38 -4.92 12.13
CA LYS A 222 -14.21 -3.76 12.46
C LYS A 222 -13.53 -2.97 13.59
N TYR A 223 -12.55 -2.14 13.20
CA TYR A 223 -11.90 -1.26 14.14
C TYR A 223 -12.91 -0.19 14.54
N GLN A 224 -13.25 -0.20 15.81
CA GLN A 224 -14.03 0.84 16.48
C GLN A 224 -15.30 1.24 15.71
N GLN A 225 -16.32 0.39 15.75
CA GLN A 225 -17.65 0.94 15.62
C GLN A 225 -17.79 1.96 16.76
N ILE A 226 -17.73 3.26 16.41
CA ILE A 226 -18.25 4.29 17.32
C ILE A 226 -19.71 3.94 17.49
N ARG A 227 -20.04 3.36 18.61
CA ARG A 227 -21.40 2.97 18.98
C ARG A 227 -21.78 3.63 20.28
N PRO A 228 -23.04 3.85 20.53
CA PRO A 228 -23.50 4.24 21.86
C PRO A 228 -22.95 3.28 22.91
N ALA A 229 -22.48 3.83 24.02
CA ALA A 229 -22.00 3.03 25.14
C ALA A 229 -23.15 2.19 25.70
N LYS A 230 -22.82 0.98 26.15
CA LYS A 230 -23.78 0.09 26.83
C LYS A 230 -23.40 -0.06 28.30
N LYS A 231 -24.33 -0.47 29.13
CA LYS A 231 -24.10 -0.65 30.60
C LYS A 231 -22.86 -1.49 30.93
N ARG A 232 -22.50 -2.47 30.08
CA ARG A 232 -21.28 -3.28 30.24
C ARG A 232 -19.98 -2.50 30.06
N ASP A 233 -20.01 -1.34 29.38
CA ASP A 233 -18.82 -0.53 29.05
C ASP A 233 -18.46 0.46 30.17
N ILE A 234 -19.35 0.62 31.20
CA ILE A 234 -19.21 1.63 32.26
C ILE A 234 -17.90 1.46 33.05
N SER A 235 -17.50 0.24 33.34
CA SER A 235 -16.26 -0.03 34.08
C SER A 235 -15.04 0.41 33.31
N ILE A 236 -15.03 0.21 31.98
CA ILE A 236 -13.95 0.62 31.06
C ILE A 236 -13.93 2.14 30.94
N LEU A 237 -15.10 2.79 30.79
CA LEU A 237 -15.22 4.26 30.72
C LEU A 237 -14.69 4.91 32.00
N LEU A 238 -15.03 4.38 33.17
CA LEU A 238 -14.52 4.87 34.45
C LEU A 238 -13.00 4.67 34.58
N GLN A 239 -12.47 3.58 34.06
CA GLN A 239 -11.04 3.30 34.06
C GLN A 239 -10.28 4.25 33.12
N MET A 240 -10.79 4.49 31.92
CA MET A 240 -10.18 5.40 30.95
C MET A 240 -10.14 6.86 31.43
N THR A 241 -11.16 7.30 32.16
CA THR A 241 -11.26 8.68 32.66
C THR A 241 -10.48 8.92 33.96
N ARG A 242 -9.98 7.87 34.63
CA ARG A 242 -9.28 8.01 35.93
C ARG A 242 -8.05 8.93 35.86
N GLY A 243 -7.23 8.81 34.83
CA GLY A 243 -6.04 9.66 34.65
C GLY A 243 -6.41 11.13 34.49
N SER A 244 -7.33 11.42 33.59
CA SER A 244 -7.79 12.79 33.31
C SER A 244 -8.56 13.40 34.48
N VAL A 245 -9.25 12.61 35.29
CA VAL A 245 -9.88 13.06 36.54
C VAL A 245 -8.82 13.35 37.61
N ALA A 246 -7.75 12.56 37.69
CA ALA A 246 -6.65 12.78 38.64
C ALA A 246 -5.83 14.04 38.30
N ASN A 247 -5.80 14.42 37.02
CA ASN A 247 -5.12 15.62 36.51
C ASN A 247 -6.03 16.87 36.46
N ASP A 248 -7.24 16.81 37.04
CA ASP A 248 -8.26 17.90 36.99
C ASP A 248 -8.68 18.32 35.57
N GLU A 249 -8.43 17.46 34.54
CA GLU A 249 -8.86 17.70 33.15
C GLU A 249 -10.35 17.35 32.93
N LEU A 250 -10.89 16.45 33.75
CA LEU A 250 -12.28 15.98 33.70
C LEU A 250 -12.93 15.95 35.07
N MET A 251 -14.19 16.36 35.15
CA MET A 251 -14.97 16.22 36.38
C MET A 251 -15.29 14.74 36.70
N LYS A 252 -15.09 14.37 37.96
CA LYS A 252 -15.41 13.02 38.45
C LYS A 252 -16.91 12.78 38.31
N ARG A 253 -17.30 11.76 37.57
CA ARG A 253 -18.69 11.31 37.43
C ARG A 253 -18.89 10.00 38.21
N THR A 254 -20.02 9.91 38.90
CA THR A 254 -20.39 8.65 39.57
C THR A 254 -20.89 7.63 38.55
N ARG A 255 -20.80 6.34 38.91
CA ARG A 255 -21.34 5.24 38.10
C ARG A 255 -22.83 5.45 37.75
N ALA A 256 -23.62 5.85 38.71
CA ALA A 256 -25.04 6.15 38.52
C ALA A 256 -25.29 7.31 37.52
N ALA A 257 -24.43 8.34 37.52
CA ALA A 257 -24.54 9.46 36.60
C ALA A 257 -24.20 9.05 35.15
N ILE A 258 -23.28 8.11 34.96
CA ILE A 258 -22.95 7.56 33.64
C ILE A 258 -24.06 6.63 33.17
N GLU A 259 -24.60 5.76 34.05
CA GLU A 259 -25.71 4.86 33.73
C GLU A 259 -26.99 5.57 33.26
N LYS A 260 -27.22 6.79 33.75
CA LYS A 260 -28.39 7.60 33.37
C LYS A 260 -28.29 8.18 31.97
N ASN A 261 -27.07 8.27 31.43
CA ASN A 261 -26.76 8.90 30.10
C ASN A 261 -26.39 7.83 29.04
N ILE A 262 -26.47 6.56 29.34
CA ILE A 262 -26.31 5.42 28.45
C ILE A 262 -27.66 4.72 28.24
#